data_5f6b84954ffd7f4d2a5489b3004d8426
#
_entry.id   5f6b84954ffd7f4d2a5489b3004d8426
#
_cell.length_a   1.000
_cell.length_b   1.000
_cell.length_c   1.000
_cell.angle_alpha   90.00
_cell.angle_beta   90.00
_cell.angle_gamma   90.00
#
_symmetry.space_group_name_H-M   'P 1'
#
loop_
_entity.id
_entity.type
_entity.pdbx_description
1 polymer ?
#
loop_
_entity_poly.entity_id
_entity_poly.type
_entity_poly.pdbx_seq_one_letter_code
_entity_poly.pdbx_strand_id
1 'polypeptide(L)'
;MAANTPNSIAVNTPNYAQSGILAVSDFVRPDFKERLFNQFGDQFLKEYRLLEAMSSKRDVQNASGGFHFEEDRYDTRITVLANSGTTGSTLGFTLNSSMINDAGGIRTSYPNVGDEIFDPITMQRFRITAKTDNGTVTTITARETSGATAVVPSAGKVYGIYTNAYGENTDQPDARSSYWTKFTYKLQAIKTSAMVTGFAAGDKLFPVTDEMGNFVGNWGGVQRTQAEFRHLKALVGAMVLGKETTASGLATTTNGMMEVFSTRAVGVDISGGVDIDSIKTLVDSLIPNSPRSNNYIGLIGRNLINPFQESLQTLLQNANVVQTAKSSAEMIFGAGAASENMYTTFDFNAVTVNGFTINFRNFNISFDPEVFGVGDPATNQFANTAYFLPSEQAVDVQGAMRRHIEMNVLSNPEGGVNRRLKIWETGANAPTPTNGVDNRVTNYLTHAGFDYFALKQCGYFFDSSLS
;
A
#
# COMPACT_ATOMS: atom_id res chain seq x y z
N MET A 1 23.20 7.91 -23.43
CA MET A 1 22.38 9.01 -23.94
C MET A 1 23.33 10.06 -24.51
N ALA A 2 23.29 10.26 -25.83
CA ALA A 2 24.07 11.33 -26.43
C ALA A 2 23.44 12.64 -25.97
N ALA A 3 24.27 13.51 -25.38
CA ALA A 3 23.88 14.86 -25.09
C ALA A 3 23.40 15.52 -26.38
N ASN A 4 22.12 15.92 -26.41
CA ASN A 4 21.65 16.82 -27.46
C ASN A 4 22.46 18.12 -27.29
N THR A 5 23.56 18.22 -28.03
CA THR A 5 24.17 19.51 -28.27
C THR A 5 23.07 20.36 -28.91
N PRO A 6 22.78 21.55 -28.38
CA PRO A 6 21.88 22.44 -29.07
C PRO A 6 22.49 22.64 -30.45
N ASN A 7 21.74 22.24 -31.47
CA ASN A 7 22.12 22.58 -32.82
C ASN A 7 22.34 24.08 -32.84
N SER A 8 23.60 24.49 -32.94
CA SER A 8 23.89 25.82 -33.42
C SER A 8 23.09 25.94 -34.70
N ILE A 9 22.10 26.82 -34.70
CA ILE A 9 21.39 27.16 -35.91
C ILE A 9 22.48 27.75 -36.82
N ALA A 10 23.03 26.88 -37.65
CA ALA A 10 23.79 27.37 -38.79
C ALA A 10 22.77 28.16 -39.59
N VAL A 11 22.81 29.47 -39.47
CA VAL A 11 22.06 30.36 -40.33
C VAL A 11 22.65 30.12 -41.72
N ASN A 12 22.10 29.13 -42.40
CA ASN A 12 22.36 28.99 -43.82
C ASN A 12 21.87 30.28 -44.42
N THR A 13 22.80 31.13 -44.82
CA THR A 13 22.50 32.35 -45.53
C THR A 13 21.77 31.95 -46.78
N PRO A 14 20.46 32.10 -46.87
CA PRO A 14 19.78 31.88 -48.13
C PRO A 14 20.25 32.94 -49.09
N ASN A 15 20.36 32.58 -50.36
CA ASN A 15 20.66 33.46 -51.47
C ASN A 15 19.58 34.54 -51.65
N TYR A 16 19.37 35.36 -50.66
CA TYR A 16 18.49 36.51 -50.79
C TYR A 16 19.32 37.74 -51.13
N ALA A 17 18.92 38.44 -52.18
CA ALA A 17 19.45 39.74 -52.54
C ALA A 17 19.25 40.84 -51.46
N GLN A 18 18.87 40.47 -50.30
CA GLN A 18 18.68 41.27 -49.09
C GLN A 18 19.82 41.13 -48.08
N SER A 19 21.00 40.81 -48.59
CA SER A 19 22.17 40.59 -47.80
C SER A 19 22.55 41.76 -46.84
N GLY A 20 22.05 42.93 -47.06
CA GLY A 20 22.29 44.06 -46.19
C GLY A 20 21.60 44.01 -44.83
N ILE A 21 20.41 43.40 -44.76
CA ILE A 21 19.68 43.29 -43.50
C ILE A 21 20.09 42.01 -42.72
N LEU A 22 20.51 40.95 -43.45
CA LEU A 22 20.95 39.70 -42.84
C LEU A 22 22.38 39.73 -42.30
N ALA A 23 23.18 40.73 -42.70
CA ALA A 23 24.51 40.95 -42.11
C ALA A 23 24.42 41.42 -40.65
N VAL A 24 23.24 41.83 -40.20
CA VAL A 24 22.96 42.23 -38.81
C VAL A 24 22.02 41.23 -38.22
N SER A 25 22.54 40.05 -37.87
CA SER A 25 21.78 38.93 -37.27
C SER A 25 20.96 39.33 -36.04
N ASP A 26 21.32 40.43 -35.41
CA ASP A 26 20.67 40.96 -34.21
C ASP A 26 19.30 41.59 -34.46
N PHE A 27 18.96 41.90 -35.75
CA PHE A 27 17.66 42.50 -36.10
C PHE A 27 16.59 41.49 -36.54
N VAL A 28 16.99 40.27 -36.86
CA VAL A 28 16.04 39.23 -37.24
C VAL A 28 15.70 38.44 -35.99
N ARG A 29 14.55 38.75 -35.40
CA ARG A 29 14.03 37.99 -34.26
C ARG A 29 13.60 36.62 -34.75
N PRO A 30 14.21 35.50 -34.23
CA PRO A 30 13.74 34.19 -34.62
C PRO A 30 12.27 34.02 -34.16
N ASP A 31 11.47 33.45 -35.03
CA ASP A 31 10.09 33.05 -34.64
C ASP A 31 10.17 31.90 -33.63
N PHE A 32 9.76 32.16 -32.42
CA PHE A 32 9.70 31.15 -31.38
C PHE A 32 8.34 31.21 -30.68
N LYS A 33 7.89 30.02 -30.20
CA LYS A 33 6.65 29.95 -29.46
C LYS A 33 6.87 30.45 -28.03
N GLU A 34 6.05 31.41 -27.63
CA GLU A 34 6.14 32.06 -26.29
C GLU A 34 5.67 31.14 -25.13
N ARG A 35 5.50 29.83 -25.37
CA ARG A 35 5.03 28.86 -24.36
C ARG A 35 6.07 27.77 -24.14
N LEU A 36 6.30 27.46 -22.88
CA LEU A 36 7.04 26.25 -22.49
C LEU A 36 6.11 25.06 -22.61
N PHE A 37 6.53 24.02 -23.32
CA PHE A 37 5.79 22.78 -23.43
C PHE A 37 6.43 21.73 -22.54
N ASN A 38 5.60 21.06 -21.76
CA ASN A 38 6.06 19.94 -20.93
C ASN A 38 6.33 18.73 -21.83
N GLN A 39 7.51 18.15 -21.74
CA GLN A 39 7.91 17.01 -22.56
C GLN A 39 7.38 15.68 -21.99
N PHE A 40 7.09 15.63 -20.69
CA PHE A 40 6.82 14.39 -19.96
C PHE A 40 5.39 14.28 -19.39
N GLY A 41 4.43 15.00 -19.90
CA GLY A 41 3.07 14.96 -19.37
C GLY A 41 2.96 15.50 -17.93
N ASP A 42 2.11 14.87 -17.09
CA ASP A 42 1.89 15.31 -15.70
C ASP A 42 2.84 14.66 -14.67
N GLN A 43 3.82 13.86 -15.13
CA GLN A 43 4.82 13.20 -14.28
C GLN A 43 4.23 12.45 -13.07
N PHE A 44 3.09 11.79 -13.27
CA PHE A 44 2.34 11.06 -12.24
C PHE A 44 1.74 11.93 -11.11
N LEU A 45 1.64 13.24 -11.29
CA LEU A 45 1.12 14.16 -10.26
C LEU A 45 -0.26 13.74 -9.73
N LYS A 46 -1.14 13.27 -10.63
CA LYS A 46 -2.49 12.81 -10.26
C LYS A 46 -2.45 11.59 -9.34
N GLU A 47 -1.58 10.63 -9.64
CA GLU A 47 -1.38 9.42 -8.84
C GLU A 47 -0.79 9.74 -7.47
N TYR A 48 0.21 10.63 -7.40
CA TYR A 48 0.75 11.08 -6.12
C TYR A 48 -0.29 11.76 -5.25
N ARG A 49 -1.12 12.62 -5.82
CA ARG A 49 -2.22 13.28 -5.10
C ARG A 49 -3.32 12.29 -4.70
N LEU A 50 -3.61 11.28 -5.52
CA LEU A 50 -4.56 10.23 -5.18
C LEU A 50 -4.10 9.47 -3.93
N LEU A 51 -2.85 9.05 -3.89
CA LEU A 51 -2.28 8.32 -2.74
C LEU A 51 -2.26 9.19 -1.47
N GLU A 52 -1.88 10.45 -1.57
CA GLU A 52 -1.99 11.38 -0.45
C GLU A 52 -3.44 11.49 0.05
N ALA A 53 -4.41 11.54 -0.87
CA ALA A 53 -5.84 11.63 -0.55
C ALA A 53 -6.40 10.33 0.05
N MET A 54 -5.77 9.17 -0.19
CA MET A 54 -6.17 7.89 0.44
C MET A 54 -5.84 7.86 1.94
N SER A 55 -4.89 8.65 2.41
CA SER A 55 -4.57 8.77 3.83
C SER A 55 -5.51 9.75 4.53
N SER A 56 -5.91 9.45 5.78
CA SER A 56 -6.46 10.46 6.69
C SER A 56 -5.31 11.27 7.29
N LYS A 57 -5.58 12.53 7.64
CA LYS A 57 -4.57 13.41 8.25
C LYS A 57 -4.93 13.69 9.70
N ARG A 58 -3.97 13.47 10.59
CA ARG A 58 -4.11 13.73 12.04
C ARG A 58 -2.95 14.58 12.55
N ASP A 59 -3.28 15.58 13.35
CA ASP A 59 -2.28 16.37 14.03
C ASP A 59 -1.83 15.68 15.32
N VAL A 60 -0.51 15.54 15.50
CA VAL A 60 0.11 14.95 16.70
C VAL A 60 1.08 15.93 17.32
N GLN A 61 1.22 15.85 18.65
CA GLN A 61 2.05 16.78 19.42
C GLN A 61 3.44 16.20 19.76
N ASN A 62 3.60 14.88 19.66
CA ASN A 62 4.84 14.20 19.98
C ASN A 62 5.72 14.04 18.75
N ALA A 63 6.90 14.68 18.77
CA ALA A 63 7.86 14.62 17.66
C ALA A 63 8.52 13.24 17.47
N SER A 64 8.53 12.41 18.51
CA SER A 64 9.12 11.05 18.43
C SER A 64 8.21 10.03 17.75
N GLY A 65 6.97 10.39 17.46
CA GLY A 65 5.96 9.50 16.94
C GLY A 65 4.95 9.06 18.00
N GLY A 66 4.26 7.97 17.75
CA GLY A 66 3.22 7.47 18.62
C GLY A 66 3.02 5.96 18.47
N PHE A 67 1.91 5.51 19.01
CA PHE A 67 1.49 4.13 18.90
C PHE A 67 -0.03 4.03 18.92
N HIS A 68 -0.53 2.89 18.44
CA HIS A 68 -1.90 2.45 18.65
C HIS A 68 -1.93 1.00 19.11
N PHE A 69 -3.08 0.58 19.60
CA PHE A 69 -3.32 -0.81 19.95
C PHE A 69 -4.34 -1.39 18.99
N GLU A 70 -4.12 -2.63 18.58
CA GLU A 70 -5.10 -3.43 17.84
C GLU A 70 -5.48 -4.64 18.68
N GLU A 71 -6.77 -4.92 18.70
CA GLU A 71 -7.30 -6.14 19.28
C GLU A 71 -7.25 -7.24 18.21
N ASP A 72 -6.63 -8.36 18.55
CA ASP A 72 -6.63 -9.52 17.69
C ASP A 72 -7.96 -10.29 17.84
N ARG A 73 -8.27 -11.11 16.84
CA ARG A 73 -9.45 -11.96 16.88
C ARG A 73 -9.39 -12.86 18.12
N TYR A 74 -10.55 -13.09 18.76
CA TYR A 74 -10.71 -14.19 19.73
C TYR A 74 -10.51 -15.51 18.98
N ASP A 75 -9.29 -16.05 19.05
CA ASP A 75 -8.98 -17.29 18.36
C ASP A 75 -9.41 -18.48 19.23
N THR A 76 -10.39 -19.19 18.75
CA THR A 76 -10.89 -20.43 19.38
C THR A 76 -10.31 -21.67 18.72
N ARG A 77 -9.28 -21.53 17.89
CA ARG A 77 -8.62 -22.65 17.22
C ARG A 77 -7.45 -23.17 18.02
N ILE A 78 -7.29 -24.47 17.99
CA ILE A 78 -6.17 -25.17 18.60
C ILE A 78 -5.33 -25.80 17.49
N THR A 79 -4.06 -25.44 17.37
CA THR A 79 -3.15 -26.04 16.40
C THR A 79 -2.26 -27.06 17.13
N VAL A 80 -2.30 -28.30 16.67
CA VAL A 80 -1.51 -29.40 17.24
C VAL A 80 -0.03 -29.22 16.89
N LEU A 81 0.83 -29.25 17.91
CA LEU A 81 2.28 -29.31 17.72
C LEU A 81 2.74 -30.74 17.46
N ALA A 82 2.31 -31.67 18.30
CA ALA A 82 2.61 -33.09 18.16
C ALA A 82 1.55 -33.95 18.82
N ASN A 83 1.45 -35.21 18.39
CA ASN A 83 0.66 -36.22 19.10
C ASN A 83 1.40 -36.62 20.40
N SER A 84 0.70 -36.60 21.54
CA SER A 84 1.22 -37.03 22.85
C SER A 84 0.71 -38.39 23.27
N GLY A 85 -0.08 -39.06 22.44
CA GLY A 85 -0.64 -40.38 22.68
C GLY A 85 -2.16 -40.41 22.42
N THR A 86 -2.59 -41.32 21.57
CA THR A 86 -3.99 -41.53 21.25
C THR A 86 -4.34 -42.99 21.51
N THR A 87 -5.35 -43.25 22.34
CA THR A 87 -5.75 -44.62 22.74
C THR A 87 -7.26 -44.73 22.73
N GLY A 88 -7.81 -45.60 21.87
CA GLY A 88 -9.25 -45.79 21.77
C GLY A 88 -10.00 -44.51 21.45
N SER A 89 -10.90 -44.07 22.32
CA SER A 89 -11.64 -42.82 22.20
C SER A 89 -10.92 -41.58 22.78
N THR A 90 -9.72 -41.77 23.31
CA THR A 90 -8.93 -40.69 23.95
C THR A 90 -7.89 -40.15 23.00
N LEU A 91 -7.90 -38.85 22.83
CA LEU A 91 -7.00 -38.04 22.01
C LEU A 91 -5.99 -37.36 22.94
N GLY A 92 -4.70 -37.52 22.67
CA GLY A 92 -3.63 -36.80 23.34
C GLY A 92 -2.82 -36.00 22.34
N PHE A 93 -2.59 -34.71 22.61
CA PHE A 93 -1.76 -33.86 21.77
C PHE A 93 -1.13 -32.72 22.56
N THR A 94 -0.08 -32.15 22.00
CA THR A 94 0.61 -31.02 22.57
C THR A 94 0.36 -29.76 21.75
N LEU A 95 0.32 -28.62 22.44
CA LEU A 95 0.27 -27.29 21.88
C LEU A 95 1.59 -26.58 22.21
N ASN A 96 2.01 -25.67 21.34
CA ASN A 96 3.10 -24.77 21.66
C ASN A 96 2.62 -23.74 22.70
N SER A 97 3.28 -23.68 23.87
CA SER A 97 3.00 -22.65 24.88
C SER A 97 3.31 -21.22 24.36
N SER A 98 4.15 -21.08 23.33
CA SER A 98 4.36 -19.79 22.66
C SER A 98 3.11 -19.26 21.92
N MET A 99 2.12 -20.10 21.66
CA MET A 99 0.78 -19.62 21.25
C MET A 99 0.09 -18.81 22.34
N ILE A 100 0.57 -18.88 23.57
CA ILE A 100 0.09 -18.13 24.74
C ILE A 100 0.83 -16.79 24.87
N ASN A 101 2.10 -16.75 24.47
CA ASN A 101 3.01 -15.61 24.62
C ASN A 101 3.55 -15.18 23.24
N ASP A 102 2.79 -14.40 22.49
CA ASP A 102 3.35 -13.75 21.32
C ASP A 102 3.88 -12.37 21.72
N ALA A 103 5.17 -12.15 21.55
CA ALA A 103 5.91 -10.87 21.65
C ALA A 103 5.29 -9.79 22.56
N GLY A 104 4.82 -10.16 23.75
CA GLY A 104 4.25 -9.25 24.73
C GLY A 104 2.74 -9.32 24.91
N GLY A 105 2.04 -10.26 24.30
CA GLY A 105 0.62 -10.50 24.50
C GLY A 105 0.30 -11.95 24.84
N ILE A 106 -0.53 -12.19 25.84
CA ILE A 106 -1.08 -13.52 26.13
C ILE A 106 -2.27 -13.74 25.21
N ARG A 107 -2.21 -14.75 24.35
CA ARG A 107 -3.36 -15.14 23.54
C ARG A 107 -4.38 -15.91 24.39
N THR A 108 -5.63 -15.55 24.23
CA THR A 108 -6.74 -15.98 25.08
C THR A 108 -7.40 -17.28 24.70
N SER A 109 -7.07 -17.85 23.58
CA SER A 109 -7.66 -19.12 23.13
C SER A 109 -7.01 -20.35 23.78
N TYR A 110 -6.65 -20.21 25.03
CA TYR A 110 -6.13 -21.32 25.80
C TYR A 110 -7.28 -22.28 26.17
N PRO A 111 -7.28 -23.52 25.69
CA PRO A 111 -8.39 -24.42 25.97
C PRO A 111 -8.43 -24.77 27.47
N ASN A 112 -9.62 -24.76 28.03
CA ASN A 112 -9.88 -25.18 29.39
C ASN A 112 -10.34 -26.63 29.44
N VAL A 113 -10.15 -27.28 30.59
CA VAL A 113 -10.81 -28.57 30.85
C VAL A 113 -12.30 -28.34 30.82
N GLY A 114 -13.04 -29.18 30.10
CA GLY A 114 -14.46 -29.04 29.86
C GLY A 114 -14.81 -28.36 28.53
N ASP A 115 -13.88 -27.77 27.83
CA ASP A 115 -14.11 -27.26 26.47
C ASP A 115 -14.34 -28.44 25.52
N GLU A 116 -15.24 -28.22 24.56
CA GLU A 116 -15.50 -29.17 23.48
C GLU A 116 -14.86 -28.67 22.19
N ILE A 117 -14.05 -29.54 21.59
CA ILE A 117 -13.32 -29.29 20.36
C ILE A 117 -13.86 -30.11 19.22
N PHE A 118 -13.81 -29.57 18.03
CA PHE A 118 -14.32 -30.15 16.81
C PHE A 118 -13.22 -30.32 15.78
N ASP A 119 -13.15 -31.49 15.18
CA ASP A 119 -12.30 -31.79 14.04
C ASP A 119 -13.10 -31.56 12.74
N PRO A 120 -12.79 -30.52 11.95
CA PRO A 120 -13.54 -30.22 10.72
C PRO A 120 -13.33 -31.25 9.61
N ILE A 121 -12.27 -32.08 9.70
CA ILE A 121 -11.95 -33.08 8.66
C ILE A 121 -12.69 -34.39 8.93
N THR A 122 -12.60 -34.88 10.16
CA THR A 122 -13.22 -36.18 10.54
C THR A 122 -14.62 -36.02 11.13
N MET A 123 -15.06 -34.78 11.36
CA MET A 123 -16.34 -34.44 12.00
C MET A 123 -16.48 -34.98 13.44
N GLN A 124 -15.35 -35.43 14.03
CA GLN A 124 -15.34 -35.92 15.41
C GLN A 124 -15.36 -34.76 16.42
N ARG A 125 -15.98 -35.00 17.56
CA ARG A 125 -16.13 -34.05 18.66
C ARG A 125 -15.49 -34.65 19.90
N PHE A 126 -14.68 -33.82 20.57
CA PHE A 126 -13.95 -34.25 21.76
C PHE A 126 -14.16 -33.27 22.88
N ARG A 127 -14.28 -33.77 24.12
CA ARG A 127 -14.24 -32.95 25.33
C ARG A 127 -12.89 -33.04 25.97
N ILE A 128 -12.32 -31.91 26.32
CA ILE A 128 -11.04 -31.82 27.03
C ILE A 128 -11.25 -32.29 28.46
N THR A 129 -10.54 -33.33 28.83
CA THR A 129 -10.65 -33.97 30.17
C THR A 129 -9.46 -33.63 31.07
N ALA A 130 -8.30 -33.35 30.51
CA ALA A 130 -7.13 -32.93 31.25
C ALA A 130 -6.23 -31.98 30.44
N LYS A 131 -5.53 -31.12 31.16
CA LYS A 131 -4.57 -30.15 30.63
C LYS A 131 -3.38 -30.07 31.57
N THR A 132 -2.18 -30.12 31.01
CA THR A 132 -0.93 -29.96 31.76
C THR A 132 -0.03 -28.98 31.01
N ASP A 133 0.40 -27.92 31.67
CA ASP A 133 1.28 -26.90 31.13
C ASP A 133 2.64 -26.97 31.84
N ASN A 134 3.72 -27.03 31.06
CA ASN A 134 5.10 -27.02 31.61
C ASN A 134 5.85 -25.71 31.26
N GLY A 135 5.16 -24.68 30.81
CA GLY A 135 5.72 -23.38 30.42
C GLY A 135 6.26 -23.31 28.99
N THR A 136 6.55 -24.45 28.35
CA THR A 136 7.02 -24.51 26.95
C THR A 136 6.01 -25.22 26.06
N VAL A 137 5.39 -26.26 26.57
CA VAL A 137 4.41 -27.09 25.85
C VAL A 137 3.22 -27.34 26.76
N THR A 138 2.05 -27.20 26.21
CA THR A 138 0.81 -27.60 26.87
C THR A 138 0.36 -28.95 26.32
N THR A 139 0.18 -29.91 27.18
CA THR A 139 -0.36 -31.24 26.83
C THR A 139 -1.84 -31.26 27.14
N ILE A 140 -2.65 -31.68 26.17
CA ILE A 140 -4.10 -31.79 26.28
C ILE A 140 -4.49 -33.25 26.10
N THR A 141 -5.38 -33.69 26.96
CA THR A 141 -6.09 -34.97 26.81
C THR A 141 -7.56 -34.67 26.58
N ALA A 142 -8.13 -35.20 25.51
CA ALA A 142 -9.52 -35.05 25.18
C ALA A 142 -10.16 -36.39 24.86
N ARG A 143 -11.42 -36.56 25.18
CA ARG A 143 -12.19 -37.81 24.94
C ARG A 143 -13.27 -37.56 23.91
N GLU A 144 -13.39 -38.46 22.97
CA GLU A 144 -14.44 -38.43 21.97
C GLU A 144 -15.84 -38.61 22.63
N THR A 145 -16.77 -37.73 22.27
CA THR A 145 -18.06 -37.60 22.98
C THR A 145 -19.02 -38.78 22.77
N SER A 146 -18.94 -39.49 21.64
CA SER A 146 -19.74 -40.68 21.35
C SER A 146 -19.05 -42.01 21.75
N GLY A 147 -17.78 -41.93 22.16
CA GLY A 147 -16.96 -43.10 22.46
C GLY A 147 -16.36 -43.79 21.23
N ALA A 148 -16.47 -43.19 20.05
CA ALA A 148 -15.81 -43.68 18.85
C ALA A 148 -14.30 -43.63 18.97
N THR A 149 -13.60 -44.45 18.18
CA THR A 149 -12.11 -44.39 18.11
C THR A 149 -11.65 -43.05 17.58
N ALA A 150 -10.76 -42.37 18.33
CA ALA A 150 -10.20 -41.08 17.96
C ALA A 150 -9.18 -41.26 16.83
N VAL A 151 -9.22 -40.36 15.85
CA VAL A 151 -8.22 -40.29 14.79
C VAL A 151 -6.97 -39.62 15.34
N VAL A 152 -5.82 -40.21 15.10
CA VAL A 152 -4.51 -39.70 15.56
C VAL A 152 -4.26 -38.30 15.00
N PRO A 153 -4.00 -37.28 15.84
CA PRO A 153 -3.70 -35.95 15.38
C PRO A 153 -2.31 -35.87 14.79
N SER A 154 -2.21 -35.24 13.61
CA SER A 154 -0.91 -34.90 13.03
C SER A 154 -0.47 -33.49 13.46
N ALA A 155 0.81 -33.21 13.41
CA ALA A 155 1.32 -31.85 13.58
C ALA A 155 0.67 -30.91 12.54
N GLY A 156 0.34 -29.69 12.96
CA GLY A 156 -0.35 -28.71 12.13
C GLY A 156 -1.87 -28.90 12.02
N LYS A 157 -2.45 -30.00 12.56
CA LYS A 157 -3.90 -30.19 12.57
C LYS A 157 -4.58 -29.14 13.44
N VAL A 158 -5.69 -28.62 12.96
CA VAL A 158 -6.44 -27.56 13.64
C VAL A 158 -7.77 -28.10 14.15
N TYR A 159 -8.06 -27.83 15.42
CA TYR A 159 -9.37 -28.08 16.05
C TYR A 159 -10.01 -26.74 16.41
N GLY A 160 -11.33 -26.63 16.20
CA GLY A 160 -12.12 -25.49 16.66
C GLY A 160 -12.72 -25.76 18.04
N ILE A 161 -12.66 -24.80 18.97
CA ILE A 161 -13.44 -24.83 20.20
C ILE A 161 -14.81 -24.24 19.88
N TYR A 162 -15.89 -25.01 19.99
CA TYR A 162 -17.22 -24.56 19.59
C TYR A 162 -18.16 -24.37 20.78
N THR A 163 -17.93 -25.06 21.90
CA THR A 163 -18.74 -24.97 23.13
C THR A 163 -17.94 -25.47 24.32
N ASN A 164 -18.58 -25.48 25.47
CA ASN A 164 -18.08 -26.13 26.68
C ASN A 164 -19.20 -26.87 27.40
N ALA A 165 -18.84 -27.87 28.20
CA ALA A 165 -19.79 -28.60 29.02
C ALA A 165 -19.17 -28.99 30.35
N TYR A 166 -19.75 -28.49 31.42
CA TYR A 166 -19.32 -28.74 32.79
C TYR A 166 -20.34 -29.58 33.52
N GLY A 167 -19.89 -30.39 34.46
CA GLY A 167 -20.77 -31.15 35.31
C GLY A 167 -21.52 -30.23 36.29
N GLU A 168 -22.63 -30.76 36.78
CA GLU A 168 -23.33 -30.11 37.89
C GLU A 168 -22.39 -30.07 39.12
N ASN A 169 -22.36 -28.95 39.80
CA ASN A 169 -21.50 -28.72 41.00
C ASN A 169 -19.98 -28.75 40.71
N THR A 170 -19.56 -28.24 39.54
CA THR A 170 -18.15 -27.99 39.22
C THR A 170 -17.84 -26.50 39.31
N ASP A 171 -16.59 -26.16 39.61
CA ASP A 171 -16.11 -24.79 39.63
C ASP A 171 -16.16 -24.16 38.23
N GLN A 172 -16.20 -22.81 38.20
CA GLN A 172 -16.10 -22.06 36.95
C GLN A 172 -14.71 -22.27 36.28
N PRO A 173 -14.63 -22.29 34.95
CA PRO A 173 -13.34 -22.39 34.27
C PRO A 173 -12.48 -21.17 34.53
N ASP A 174 -11.18 -21.31 34.33
CA ASP A 174 -10.25 -20.20 34.38
C ASP A 174 -10.67 -19.06 33.43
N ALA A 175 -10.61 -17.84 33.94
CA ALA A 175 -10.95 -16.67 33.16
C ALA A 175 -10.00 -16.53 31.95
N ARG A 176 -10.59 -16.22 30.81
CA ARG A 176 -9.87 -15.89 29.59
C ARG A 176 -9.79 -14.37 29.47
N SER A 177 -8.61 -13.86 29.11
CA SER A 177 -8.40 -12.44 28.83
C SER A 177 -7.77 -12.25 27.46
N SER A 178 -8.15 -11.19 26.76
CA SER A 178 -7.51 -10.77 25.51
C SER A 178 -6.52 -9.65 25.79
N TYR A 179 -5.43 -9.65 25.03
CA TYR A 179 -4.43 -8.60 25.10
C TYR A 179 -4.36 -7.89 23.75
N TRP A 180 -4.06 -6.62 23.80
CA TRP A 180 -3.94 -5.79 22.62
C TRP A 180 -2.50 -5.78 22.14
N THR A 181 -2.30 -5.86 20.84
CA THR A 181 -0.98 -5.72 20.22
C THR A 181 -0.70 -4.24 20.00
N LYS A 182 0.48 -3.80 20.46
CA LYS A 182 0.95 -2.42 20.31
C LYS A 182 1.70 -2.26 18.99
N PHE A 183 1.27 -1.34 18.17
CA PHE A 183 1.97 -0.91 16.95
C PHE A 183 2.47 0.52 17.11
N THR A 184 3.71 0.76 16.68
CA THR A 184 4.37 2.05 16.80
C THR A 184 4.61 2.66 15.42
N TYR A 185 4.58 3.99 15.35
CA TYR A 185 5.02 4.75 14.19
C TYR A 185 5.96 5.86 14.61
N LYS A 186 6.88 6.26 13.73
CA LYS A 186 7.80 7.37 13.94
C LYS A 186 7.55 8.48 12.95
N LEU A 187 7.90 9.72 13.33
CA LEU A 187 7.82 10.87 12.45
C LEU A 187 9.15 11.07 11.72
N GLN A 188 9.07 11.36 10.42
CA GLN A 188 10.19 11.71 9.55
C GLN A 188 10.13 13.18 9.16
N ALA A 189 11.26 13.85 9.17
CA ALA A 189 11.39 15.22 8.67
C ALA A 189 11.69 15.23 7.17
N ILE A 190 10.75 15.65 6.35
CA ILE A 190 10.89 15.78 4.90
C ILE A 190 11.13 17.24 4.59
N LYS A 191 12.22 17.52 3.85
CA LYS A 191 12.66 18.87 3.51
C LYS A 191 12.94 18.98 2.02
N THR A 192 12.50 20.07 1.41
CA THR A 192 12.78 20.39 0.01
C THR A 192 13.01 21.89 -0.11
N SER A 193 13.83 22.33 -1.04
CA SER A 193 14.07 23.75 -1.27
C SER A 193 14.18 24.05 -2.78
N ALA A 194 13.80 25.27 -3.15
CA ALA A 194 14.06 25.85 -4.46
C ALA A 194 14.81 27.16 -4.29
N MET A 195 15.86 27.36 -5.06
CA MET A 195 16.68 28.59 -5.04
C MET A 195 16.58 29.31 -6.38
N VAL A 196 16.40 30.60 -6.32
CA VAL A 196 16.46 31.51 -7.47
C VAL A 196 17.41 32.64 -7.13
N THR A 197 18.41 32.90 -8.01
CA THR A 197 19.33 34.02 -7.86
C THR A 197 18.66 35.33 -8.23
N GLY A 198 19.19 36.45 -7.76
CA GLY A 198 18.65 37.78 -8.08
C GLY A 198 18.64 38.08 -9.58
N PHE A 199 19.65 37.66 -10.32
CA PHE A 199 19.68 37.77 -11.77
C PHE A 199 18.55 36.98 -12.43
N ALA A 200 18.39 35.70 -12.09
CA ALA A 200 17.33 34.86 -12.63
C ALA A 200 15.91 35.31 -12.23
N ALA A 201 15.80 36.00 -11.10
CA ALA A 201 14.50 36.58 -10.67
C ALA A 201 14.14 37.83 -11.47
N GLY A 202 15.13 38.56 -11.97
CA GLY A 202 14.97 39.76 -12.80
C GLY A 202 14.70 39.46 -14.27
N ASP A 203 15.07 38.27 -14.74
CA ASP A 203 14.86 37.88 -16.14
C ASP A 203 13.38 37.68 -16.48
N LYS A 204 12.93 38.34 -17.53
CA LYS A 204 11.61 38.12 -18.10
C LYS A 204 11.60 36.80 -18.84
N LEU A 205 11.08 35.78 -18.21
CA LEU A 205 10.74 34.53 -18.88
C LEU A 205 9.42 34.64 -19.61
N PHE A 206 9.31 33.83 -20.65
CA PHE A 206 8.08 33.68 -21.40
C PHE A 206 6.94 33.25 -20.47
N PRO A 207 5.66 33.55 -20.81
CA PRO A 207 4.53 33.08 -20.04
C PRO A 207 4.59 31.55 -19.97
N VAL A 208 4.86 31.03 -18.77
CA VAL A 208 4.94 29.61 -18.47
C VAL A 208 3.67 29.24 -17.75
N THR A 209 2.99 28.22 -18.24
CA THR A 209 1.90 27.55 -17.51
C THR A 209 2.48 26.36 -16.76
N ASP A 210 1.97 26.11 -15.53
CA ASP A 210 2.25 24.90 -14.79
C ASP A 210 1.56 23.68 -15.43
N GLU A 211 1.80 22.49 -14.88
CA GLU A 211 1.18 21.24 -15.35
C GLU A 211 -0.34 21.24 -15.26
N MET A 212 -0.94 22.17 -14.49
CA MET A 212 -2.37 22.36 -14.35
C MET A 212 -2.92 23.45 -15.27
N GLY A 213 -2.10 24.04 -16.12
CA GLY A 213 -2.47 25.13 -17.01
C GLY A 213 -2.53 26.52 -16.36
N ASN A 214 -2.07 26.67 -15.11
CA ASN A 214 -2.03 27.96 -14.44
C ASN A 214 -0.80 28.75 -14.89
N PHE A 215 -0.96 30.06 -15.02
CA PHE A 215 0.12 30.96 -15.38
C PHE A 215 1.12 31.11 -14.21
N VAL A 216 2.36 30.70 -14.39
CA VAL A 216 3.40 30.74 -13.36
C VAL A 216 4.27 32.00 -13.46
N GLY A 217 4.26 32.65 -14.58
CA GLY A 217 4.73 34.03 -14.82
C GLY A 217 6.24 34.26 -14.86
N ASN A 218 7.05 33.58 -14.06
CA ASN A 218 8.50 33.75 -14.03
C ASN A 218 9.24 32.48 -13.63
N TRP A 219 10.55 32.43 -13.85
CA TRP A 219 11.41 31.28 -13.51
C TRP A 219 11.32 30.85 -12.05
N GLY A 220 11.25 31.82 -11.15
CA GLY A 220 11.10 31.54 -9.72
C GLY A 220 9.78 30.81 -9.39
N GLY A 221 8.70 31.15 -10.11
CA GLY A 221 7.41 30.45 -9.98
C GLY A 221 7.52 28.99 -10.43
N VAL A 222 8.13 28.73 -11.59
CA VAL A 222 8.33 27.37 -12.11
C VAL A 222 9.15 26.53 -11.12
N GLN A 223 10.26 27.08 -10.62
CA GLN A 223 11.13 26.39 -9.65
C GLN A 223 10.39 26.09 -8.34
N ARG A 224 9.50 26.99 -7.90
CA ARG A 224 8.66 26.78 -6.71
C ARG A 224 7.66 25.64 -6.91
N THR A 225 6.95 25.62 -8.03
CA THR A 225 6.01 24.54 -8.36
C THR A 225 6.71 23.20 -8.46
N GLN A 226 7.87 23.15 -9.11
CA GLN A 226 8.68 21.92 -9.18
C GLN A 226 9.17 21.45 -7.80
N ALA A 227 9.55 22.37 -6.91
CA ALA A 227 9.97 22.00 -5.55
C ALA A 227 8.79 21.49 -4.71
N GLU A 228 7.61 22.07 -4.86
CA GLU A 228 6.39 21.58 -4.21
C GLU A 228 6.06 20.15 -4.69
N PHE A 229 6.16 19.92 -5.98
CA PHE A 229 5.94 18.58 -6.54
C PHE A 229 6.98 17.56 -6.04
N ARG A 230 8.27 17.92 -6.00
CA ARG A 230 9.33 17.07 -5.40
C ARG A 230 9.05 16.78 -3.92
N HIS A 231 8.52 17.77 -3.20
CA HIS A 231 8.14 17.59 -1.80
C HIS A 231 6.99 16.58 -1.64
N LEU A 232 5.97 16.66 -2.51
CA LEU A 232 4.88 15.69 -2.56
C LEU A 232 5.39 14.29 -2.93
N LYS A 233 6.28 14.16 -3.93
CA LYS A 233 6.91 12.88 -4.28
C LYS A 233 7.67 12.29 -3.10
N ALA A 234 8.44 13.08 -2.37
CA ALA A 234 9.17 12.62 -1.19
C ALA A 234 8.23 12.17 -0.05
N LEU A 235 7.13 12.87 0.15
CA LEU A 235 6.11 12.51 1.16
C LEU A 235 5.43 11.18 0.82
N VAL A 236 4.95 11.04 -0.41
CA VAL A 236 4.30 9.81 -0.87
C VAL A 236 5.30 8.67 -1.01
N GLY A 237 6.54 8.95 -1.42
CA GLY A 237 7.63 7.97 -1.43
C GLY A 237 7.88 7.39 -0.02
N ALA A 238 7.88 8.23 1.01
CA ALA A 238 7.99 7.78 2.40
C ALA A 238 6.76 6.96 2.85
N MET A 239 5.55 7.32 2.38
CA MET A 239 4.32 6.54 2.65
C MET A 239 4.35 5.15 2.02
N VAL A 240 4.92 5.02 0.82
CA VAL A 240 4.91 3.76 0.08
C VAL A 240 6.13 2.88 0.43
N LEU A 241 7.33 3.45 0.39
CA LEU A 241 8.61 2.73 0.49
C LEU A 241 9.33 2.92 1.83
N GLY A 242 8.79 3.74 2.73
CA GLY A 242 9.47 4.04 4.00
C GLY A 242 9.82 2.77 4.77
N LYS A 243 10.96 2.80 5.44
CA LYS A 243 11.38 1.78 6.40
C LYS A 243 11.89 2.46 7.66
N GLU A 244 11.44 2.00 8.80
CA GLU A 244 11.84 2.58 10.07
C GLU A 244 13.35 2.40 10.31
N THR A 245 14.03 3.48 10.61
CA THR A 245 15.47 3.45 10.92
C THR A 245 15.69 2.83 12.29
N THR A 246 16.46 1.73 12.32
CA THR A 246 16.91 1.06 13.54
C THR A 246 18.40 1.32 13.82
N ALA A 247 19.17 1.77 12.83
CA ALA A 247 20.59 2.03 12.97
C ALA A 247 20.85 3.31 13.77
N SER A 248 21.79 3.25 14.71
CA SER A 248 22.21 4.39 15.52
C SER A 248 22.90 5.45 14.66
N GLY A 249 22.62 6.72 14.95
CA GLY A 249 23.24 7.85 14.27
C GLY A 249 22.56 8.30 12.96
N LEU A 250 21.58 7.56 12.48
CA LEU A 250 20.78 7.98 11.33
C LEU A 250 19.52 8.77 11.75
N ALA A 251 19.06 9.64 10.85
CA ALA A 251 17.80 10.33 11.04
C ALA A 251 16.62 9.34 11.11
N THR A 252 15.64 9.66 11.94
CA THR A 252 14.44 8.85 12.06
C THR A 252 13.63 8.86 10.77
N THR A 253 13.25 7.68 10.31
CA THR A 253 12.37 7.46 9.16
C THR A 253 11.08 6.77 9.61
N THR A 254 10.03 6.91 8.82
CA THR A 254 8.72 6.28 9.05
C THR A 254 8.60 4.96 8.31
N ASN A 255 7.74 4.07 8.77
CA ASN A 255 7.37 2.85 8.03
C ASN A 255 6.43 3.20 6.87
N GLY A 256 6.67 2.57 5.74
CA GLY A 256 5.83 2.67 4.54
C GLY A 256 4.93 1.46 4.32
N MET A 257 4.04 1.61 3.36
CA MET A 257 3.04 0.60 3.01
C MET A 257 3.68 -0.74 2.65
N MET A 258 4.75 -0.73 1.85
CA MET A 258 5.44 -1.95 1.41
C MET A 258 5.94 -2.79 2.60
N GLU A 259 6.64 -2.18 3.56
CA GLU A 259 7.19 -2.87 4.73
C GLU A 259 6.09 -3.38 5.66
N VAL A 260 5.08 -2.56 5.91
CA VAL A 260 4.03 -2.90 6.88
C VAL A 260 3.04 -3.93 6.31
N PHE A 261 2.70 -3.84 5.02
CA PHE A 261 1.83 -4.83 4.38
C PHE A 261 2.50 -6.20 4.27
N SER A 262 3.79 -6.27 3.94
CA SER A 262 4.52 -7.53 3.88
C SER A 262 4.55 -8.29 5.21
N THR A 263 4.45 -7.56 6.34
CA THR A 263 4.52 -8.15 7.69
C THR A 263 3.15 -8.37 8.35
N ARG A 264 2.12 -7.60 7.98
CA ARG A 264 0.85 -7.57 8.71
C ARG A 264 -0.39 -7.85 7.87
N ALA A 265 -0.36 -7.61 6.55
CA ALA A 265 -1.48 -7.88 5.65
C ALA A 265 -1.56 -9.36 5.26
N VAL A 266 -2.68 -9.75 4.66
CA VAL A 266 -2.86 -11.09 4.10
C VAL A 266 -2.07 -11.18 2.80
N GLY A 267 -0.93 -11.89 2.84
CA GLY A 267 -0.04 -12.07 1.69
C GLY A 267 -0.43 -13.27 0.83
N VAL A 268 -0.36 -13.11 -0.49
CA VAL A 268 -0.44 -14.20 -1.46
C VAL A 268 0.78 -14.12 -2.37
N ASP A 269 1.50 -15.23 -2.46
CA ASP A 269 2.67 -15.36 -3.35
C ASP A 269 2.20 -15.64 -4.78
N ILE A 270 2.69 -14.81 -5.70
CA ILE A 270 2.36 -14.88 -7.13
C ILE A 270 3.57 -15.25 -7.98
N SER A 271 4.58 -15.92 -7.41
CA SER A 271 5.80 -16.35 -8.13
C SER A 271 5.52 -17.22 -9.36
N GLY A 272 4.35 -17.83 -9.44
CA GLY A 272 3.85 -18.56 -10.60
C GLY A 272 3.11 -17.73 -11.65
N GLY A 273 3.01 -16.40 -11.44
CA GLY A 273 2.20 -15.48 -12.23
C GLY A 273 0.86 -15.16 -11.55
N VAL A 274 0.28 -14.03 -11.94
CA VAL A 274 -1.01 -13.59 -11.40
C VAL A 274 -2.14 -14.05 -12.31
N ASP A 275 -3.16 -14.67 -11.71
CA ASP A 275 -4.36 -15.14 -12.38
C ASP A 275 -5.62 -14.92 -11.52
N ILE A 276 -6.76 -15.38 -11.99
CA ILE A 276 -8.01 -15.30 -11.24
C ILE A 276 -7.99 -16.18 -9.98
N ASP A 277 -7.21 -17.27 -9.98
CA ASP A 277 -7.10 -18.16 -8.83
C ASP A 277 -6.27 -17.52 -7.72
N SER A 278 -5.31 -16.65 -8.05
CA SER A 278 -4.61 -15.78 -7.08
C SER A 278 -5.60 -14.86 -6.35
N ILE A 279 -6.58 -14.29 -7.06
CA ILE A 279 -7.65 -13.47 -6.45
C ILE A 279 -8.56 -14.32 -5.56
N LYS A 280 -8.93 -15.54 -6.00
CA LYS A 280 -9.73 -16.45 -5.16
C LYS A 280 -8.98 -16.81 -3.88
N THR A 281 -7.70 -17.15 -3.98
CA THR A 281 -6.84 -17.45 -2.84
C THR A 281 -6.77 -16.29 -1.87
N LEU A 282 -6.65 -15.06 -2.39
CA LEU A 282 -6.69 -13.84 -1.56
C LEU A 282 -8.02 -13.71 -0.83
N VAL A 283 -9.15 -13.81 -1.55
CA VAL A 283 -10.48 -13.69 -0.96
C VAL A 283 -10.72 -14.77 0.10
N ASP A 284 -10.37 -16.02 -0.20
CA ASP A 284 -10.50 -17.13 0.74
C ASP A 284 -9.63 -16.94 2.00
N SER A 285 -8.50 -16.27 1.87
CA SER A 285 -7.63 -15.92 2.99
C SER A 285 -8.12 -14.70 3.79
N LEU A 286 -8.90 -13.80 3.16
CA LEU A 286 -9.51 -12.64 3.82
C LEU A 286 -10.80 -13.00 4.58
N ILE A 287 -11.60 -13.94 4.08
CA ILE A 287 -12.86 -14.36 4.71
C ILE A 287 -12.72 -14.71 6.20
N PRO A 288 -11.71 -15.49 6.64
CA PRO A 288 -11.51 -15.78 8.05
C PRO A 288 -11.29 -14.57 8.94
N ASN A 289 -10.79 -13.47 8.38
CA ASN A 289 -10.56 -12.22 9.11
C ASN A 289 -11.83 -11.35 9.21
N SER A 290 -12.95 -11.82 8.65
CA SER A 290 -14.25 -11.16 8.71
C SER A 290 -14.19 -9.68 8.35
N PRO A 291 -13.69 -9.33 7.15
CA PRO A 291 -13.58 -7.93 6.75
C PRO A 291 -14.97 -7.28 6.73
N ARG A 292 -15.05 -6.04 7.15
CA ARG A 292 -16.33 -5.30 7.17
C ARG A 292 -16.85 -4.99 5.78
N SER A 293 -15.96 -4.72 4.85
CA SER A 293 -16.30 -4.40 3.47
C SER A 293 -16.01 -5.57 2.57
N ASN A 294 -16.95 -5.86 1.69
CA ASN A 294 -16.74 -6.77 0.58
C ASN A 294 -16.25 -6.02 -0.68
N ASN A 295 -16.12 -4.69 -0.61
CA ASN A 295 -15.62 -3.86 -1.71
C ASN A 295 -14.18 -3.45 -1.43
N TYR A 296 -13.30 -3.74 -2.37
CA TYR A 296 -11.88 -3.46 -2.29
C TYR A 296 -11.40 -2.57 -3.41
N ILE A 297 -10.40 -1.76 -3.12
CA ILE A 297 -9.59 -1.05 -4.11
C ILE A 297 -8.27 -1.80 -4.23
N GLY A 298 -8.00 -2.35 -5.41
CA GLY A 298 -6.74 -3.01 -5.73
C GLY A 298 -5.81 -2.03 -6.46
N LEU A 299 -4.70 -1.67 -5.82
CA LEU A 299 -3.60 -0.92 -6.45
C LEU A 299 -2.63 -1.93 -7.05
N ILE A 300 -2.68 -2.13 -8.36
CA ILE A 300 -1.94 -3.19 -9.05
C ILE A 300 -0.71 -2.61 -9.74
N GLY A 301 0.45 -3.19 -9.46
CA GLY A 301 1.68 -2.90 -10.17
C GLY A 301 1.56 -3.25 -11.65
N ARG A 302 2.21 -2.47 -12.50
CA ARG A 302 2.03 -2.54 -13.97
C ARG A 302 2.31 -3.93 -14.53
N ASN A 303 3.30 -4.65 -13.99
CA ASN A 303 3.65 -5.97 -14.51
C ASN A 303 2.58 -7.02 -14.25
N LEU A 304 1.69 -6.79 -13.30
CA LEU A 304 0.61 -7.72 -12.93
C LEU A 304 -0.67 -7.51 -13.76
N ILE A 305 -0.85 -6.32 -14.34
CA ILE A 305 -2.09 -5.96 -15.05
C ILE A 305 -2.28 -6.80 -16.29
N ASN A 306 -1.26 -6.88 -17.15
CA ASN A 306 -1.35 -7.61 -18.42
C ASN A 306 -1.58 -9.11 -18.21
N PRO A 307 -0.78 -9.84 -17.39
CA PRO A 307 -1.03 -11.25 -17.11
C PRO A 307 -2.41 -11.51 -16.52
N PHE A 308 -2.89 -10.61 -15.65
CA PHE A 308 -4.21 -10.73 -15.06
C PHE A 308 -5.33 -10.55 -16.11
N GLN A 309 -5.22 -9.56 -16.99
CA GLN A 309 -6.16 -9.36 -18.09
C GLN A 309 -6.16 -10.53 -19.07
N GLU A 310 -5.00 -11.07 -19.40
CA GLU A 310 -4.85 -12.27 -20.24
C GLU A 310 -5.51 -13.50 -19.59
N SER A 311 -5.35 -13.68 -18.29
CA SER A 311 -6.01 -14.76 -17.54
C SER A 311 -7.53 -14.63 -17.58
N LEU A 312 -8.07 -13.43 -17.37
CA LEU A 312 -9.50 -13.16 -17.48
C LEU A 312 -10.02 -13.34 -18.89
N GLN A 313 -9.26 -12.91 -19.90
CA GLN A 313 -9.62 -13.08 -21.31
C GLN A 313 -9.67 -14.57 -21.68
N THR A 314 -8.71 -15.36 -21.21
CA THR A 314 -8.69 -16.82 -21.43
C THR A 314 -9.90 -17.48 -20.79
N LEU A 315 -10.27 -17.07 -19.58
CA LEU A 315 -11.46 -17.57 -18.89
C LEU A 315 -12.75 -17.24 -19.64
N LEU A 316 -12.87 -16.04 -20.18
CA LEU A 316 -14.01 -15.63 -21.00
C LEU A 316 -14.09 -16.39 -22.33
N GLN A 317 -12.96 -16.64 -22.99
CA GLN A 317 -12.91 -17.43 -24.21
C GLN A 317 -13.39 -18.87 -23.99
N ASN A 318 -13.01 -19.48 -22.86
CA ASN A 318 -13.42 -20.84 -22.49
C ASN A 318 -14.90 -20.92 -22.08
N ALA A 319 -15.51 -19.83 -21.65
CA ALA A 319 -16.87 -19.81 -21.09
C ALA A 319 -17.98 -19.49 -22.14
N ASN A 320 -17.73 -19.53 -23.44
CA ASN A 320 -18.72 -19.16 -24.48
C ASN A 320 -19.26 -17.70 -24.37
N VAL A 321 -18.66 -16.86 -23.57
CA VAL A 321 -19.06 -15.45 -23.36
C VAL A 321 -18.65 -14.56 -24.55
N VAL A 322 -17.85 -15.08 -25.46
CA VAL A 322 -17.37 -14.39 -26.68
C VAL A 322 -18.51 -13.82 -27.52
N GLN A 323 -19.69 -14.44 -27.52
CA GLN A 323 -20.84 -13.91 -28.25
C GLN A 323 -21.34 -12.57 -27.70
N THR A 324 -21.29 -12.36 -26.38
CA THR A 324 -21.72 -11.10 -25.76
C THR A 324 -20.71 -9.98 -26.01
N ALA A 325 -19.43 -10.31 -26.05
CA ALA A 325 -18.37 -9.35 -26.35
C ALA A 325 -18.42 -8.89 -27.83
N LYS A 326 -18.71 -9.81 -28.76
CA LYS A 326 -18.93 -9.45 -30.16
C LYS A 326 -20.13 -8.52 -30.35
N SER A 327 -21.24 -8.80 -29.68
CA SER A 327 -22.44 -7.95 -29.75
C SER A 327 -22.21 -6.57 -29.11
N SER A 328 -21.37 -6.47 -28.10
CA SER A 328 -21.00 -5.18 -27.50
C SER A 328 -20.08 -4.37 -28.41
N ALA A 329 -19.16 -5.01 -29.11
CA ALA A 329 -18.32 -4.36 -30.10
C ALA A 329 -19.13 -3.87 -31.31
N GLU A 330 -20.08 -4.67 -31.78
CA GLU A 330 -21.03 -4.27 -32.83
C GLU A 330 -21.91 -3.10 -32.40
N MET A 331 -22.30 -3.05 -31.14
CA MET A 331 -23.11 -1.95 -30.58
C MET A 331 -22.32 -0.64 -30.49
N ILE A 332 -21.00 -0.70 -30.22
CA ILE A 332 -20.14 0.49 -30.10
C ILE A 332 -19.72 1.01 -31.47
N PHE A 333 -19.44 0.12 -32.46
CA PHE A 333 -18.85 0.48 -33.75
C PHE A 333 -19.78 0.32 -34.94
N GLY A 334 -21.01 -0.14 -34.74
CA GLY A 334 -22.02 -0.34 -35.78
C GLY A 334 -21.93 -1.70 -36.50
N ALA A 335 -23.06 -2.17 -36.98
CA ALA A 335 -23.16 -3.42 -37.73
C ALA A 335 -22.31 -3.35 -39.04
N GLY A 336 -21.28 -4.15 -39.10
CA GLY A 336 -20.32 -4.18 -40.20
C GLY A 336 -18.86 -3.89 -39.82
N ALA A 337 -18.60 -3.53 -38.55
CA ALA A 337 -17.24 -3.31 -38.05
C ALA A 337 -16.50 -4.62 -37.67
N ALA A 338 -17.08 -5.78 -37.91
CA ALA A 338 -16.44 -7.08 -37.70
C ALA A 338 -15.41 -7.35 -38.80
N SER A 339 -14.31 -6.62 -38.83
CA SER A 339 -13.13 -7.02 -39.58
C SER A 339 -12.31 -8.01 -38.73
N GLU A 340 -11.73 -9.00 -39.40
CA GLU A 340 -10.94 -10.07 -38.79
C GLU A 340 -9.75 -9.60 -37.94
N ASN A 341 -9.49 -8.28 -37.87
CA ASN A 341 -8.34 -7.66 -37.17
C ASN A 341 -8.74 -6.73 -36.05
N MET A 342 -9.97 -6.80 -35.52
CA MET A 342 -10.36 -5.95 -34.38
C MET A 342 -9.86 -6.57 -33.09
N TYR A 343 -8.73 -6.08 -32.59
CA TYR A 343 -8.26 -6.37 -31.24
C TYR A 343 -9.14 -5.60 -30.25
N THR A 344 -10.11 -6.28 -29.68
CA THR A 344 -10.91 -5.72 -28.57
C THR A 344 -10.10 -5.86 -27.31
N THR A 345 -9.54 -4.76 -26.84
CA THR A 345 -8.88 -4.73 -25.54
C THR A 345 -9.96 -4.63 -24.49
N PHE A 346 -10.20 -5.67 -23.72
CA PHE A 346 -11.07 -5.62 -22.56
C PHE A 346 -10.28 -5.04 -21.40
N ASP A 347 -10.69 -3.87 -20.91
CA ASP A 347 -10.17 -3.29 -19.69
C ASP A 347 -11.13 -3.66 -18.54
N PHE A 348 -10.71 -4.63 -17.71
CA PHE A 348 -11.49 -5.07 -16.56
C PHE A 348 -11.17 -4.17 -15.37
N ASN A 349 -12.09 -3.26 -15.08
CA ASN A 349 -11.93 -2.35 -13.95
C ASN A 349 -12.37 -2.95 -12.62
N ALA A 350 -13.13 -4.04 -12.61
CA ALA A 350 -13.57 -4.73 -11.40
C ALA A 350 -13.82 -6.22 -11.63
N VAL A 351 -13.57 -7.01 -10.61
CA VAL A 351 -13.90 -8.45 -10.56
C VAL A 351 -14.61 -8.76 -9.26
N THR A 352 -15.66 -9.59 -9.34
CA THR A 352 -16.38 -10.08 -8.16
C THR A 352 -16.13 -11.57 -8.00
N VAL A 353 -15.60 -11.97 -6.84
CA VAL A 353 -15.31 -13.35 -6.46
C VAL A 353 -15.86 -13.61 -5.06
N ASN A 354 -16.63 -14.68 -4.89
CA ASN A 354 -17.22 -15.09 -3.60
C ASN A 354 -17.93 -13.94 -2.86
N GLY A 355 -18.60 -13.03 -3.60
CA GLY A 355 -19.28 -11.87 -3.03
C GLY A 355 -18.37 -10.68 -2.70
N PHE A 356 -17.07 -10.78 -2.96
CA PHE A 356 -16.11 -9.67 -2.85
C PHE A 356 -15.92 -9.00 -4.21
N THR A 357 -16.05 -7.70 -4.25
CA THR A 357 -15.81 -6.89 -5.46
C THR A 357 -14.51 -6.13 -5.31
N ILE A 358 -13.57 -6.38 -6.21
CA ILE A 358 -12.27 -5.73 -6.24
C ILE A 358 -12.24 -4.79 -7.43
N ASN A 359 -12.10 -3.49 -7.16
CA ASN A 359 -11.94 -2.44 -8.17
C ASN A 359 -10.46 -2.22 -8.41
N PHE A 360 -10.00 -2.50 -9.61
CA PHE A 360 -8.59 -2.41 -9.98
C PHE A 360 -8.21 -0.99 -10.39
N ARG A 361 -7.07 -0.54 -9.92
CA ARG A 361 -6.42 0.70 -10.34
C ARG A 361 -4.95 0.43 -10.61
N ASN A 362 -4.47 0.98 -11.71
CA ASN A 362 -3.06 0.92 -12.05
C ASN A 362 -2.23 1.72 -11.04
N PHE A 363 -1.22 1.08 -10.50
CA PHE A 363 -0.27 1.73 -9.60
C PHE A 363 0.92 2.27 -10.41
N ASN A 364 0.62 3.26 -11.28
CA ASN A 364 1.57 3.76 -12.28
C ASN A 364 2.81 4.43 -11.67
N ILE A 365 2.73 4.93 -10.44
CA ILE A 365 3.90 5.52 -9.78
C ILE A 365 5.05 4.53 -9.59
N SER A 366 4.80 3.22 -9.63
CA SER A 366 5.85 2.19 -9.57
C SER A 366 6.86 2.32 -10.73
N PHE A 367 6.53 3.10 -11.74
CA PHE A 367 7.36 3.39 -12.91
C PHE A 367 7.97 4.77 -12.91
N ASP A 368 7.74 5.59 -11.88
CA ASP A 368 8.40 6.89 -11.79
C ASP A 368 9.91 6.70 -11.59
N PRO A 369 10.74 7.00 -12.63
CA PRO A 369 12.18 6.74 -12.57
C PRO A 369 12.90 7.61 -11.54
N GLU A 370 12.29 8.71 -11.11
CA GLU A 370 12.88 9.60 -10.11
C GLU A 370 12.80 9.07 -8.69
N VAL A 371 11.77 8.23 -8.40
CA VAL A 371 11.52 7.71 -7.04
C VAL A 371 11.83 6.23 -6.96
N PHE A 372 11.38 5.45 -7.95
CA PHE A 372 11.45 3.99 -7.91
C PHE A 372 12.58 3.40 -8.75
N GLY A 373 13.35 4.27 -9.41
CA GLY A 373 14.52 3.89 -10.20
C GLY A 373 14.18 3.32 -11.57
N VAL A 374 15.21 3.27 -12.42
CA VAL A 374 15.13 2.69 -13.77
C VAL A 374 15.78 1.30 -13.71
N GLY A 375 15.03 0.30 -13.31
CA GLY A 375 15.42 -1.11 -13.39
C GLY A 375 14.74 -1.80 -14.55
N ASP A 376 15.16 -3.03 -14.86
CA ASP A 376 14.35 -3.91 -15.70
C ASP A 376 12.98 -4.08 -15.04
N PRO A 377 11.87 -3.72 -15.71
CA PRO A 377 10.54 -3.89 -15.14
C PRO A 377 10.27 -5.33 -14.69
N ALA A 378 10.84 -6.32 -15.35
CA ALA A 378 10.65 -7.74 -15.01
C ALA A 378 11.27 -8.11 -13.66
N THR A 379 12.35 -7.44 -13.24
CA THR A 379 13.05 -7.69 -11.96
C THR A 379 12.69 -6.69 -10.87
N ASN A 380 11.88 -5.69 -11.18
CA ASN A 380 11.44 -4.70 -10.21
C ASN A 380 10.34 -5.27 -9.30
N GLN A 381 10.72 -5.65 -8.08
CA GLN A 381 9.80 -6.24 -7.10
C GLN A 381 8.58 -5.34 -6.83
N PHE A 382 8.77 -4.01 -6.79
CA PHE A 382 7.66 -3.09 -6.56
C PHE A 382 6.65 -3.05 -7.71
N ALA A 383 7.09 -3.25 -8.95
CA ALA A 383 6.21 -3.36 -10.10
C ALA A 383 5.42 -4.70 -10.14
N ASN A 384 5.88 -5.71 -9.38
CA ASN A 384 5.27 -7.02 -9.21
C ASN A 384 4.51 -7.15 -7.89
N THR A 385 4.10 -6.04 -7.28
CA THR A 385 3.26 -6.03 -6.07
C THR A 385 1.87 -5.49 -6.35
N ALA A 386 0.91 -5.92 -5.54
CA ALA A 386 -0.42 -5.33 -5.51
C ALA A 386 -0.89 -5.17 -4.07
N TYR A 387 -1.66 -4.11 -3.82
CA TYR A 387 -2.22 -3.79 -2.51
C TYR A 387 -3.74 -3.72 -2.59
N PHE A 388 -4.42 -4.44 -1.73
CA PHE A 388 -5.88 -4.51 -1.68
C PHE A 388 -6.37 -3.91 -0.38
N LEU A 389 -7.04 -2.77 -0.49
CA LEU A 389 -7.57 -2.02 0.65
C LEU A 389 -9.10 -2.05 0.63
N PRO A 390 -9.76 -2.33 1.75
CA PRO A 390 -11.20 -2.18 1.84
C PRO A 390 -11.62 -0.75 1.50
N SER A 391 -12.72 -0.59 0.77
CA SER A 391 -13.26 0.74 0.45
C SER A 391 -13.86 1.43 1.67
N GLU A 392 -14.34 0.66 2.63
CA GLU A 392 -14.86 1.15 3.90
C GLU A 392 -13.73 1.42 4.90
N GLN A 393 -14.02 2.28 5.84
CA GLN A 393 -13.07 2.68 6.87
C GLN A 393 -12.97 1.59 7.96
N ALA A 394 -11.78 1.43 8.52
CA ALA A 394 -11.59 0.67 9.74
C ALA A 394 -12.34 1.34 10.91
N VAL A 395 -12.89 0.54 11.79
CA VAL A 395 -13.68 1.03 12.93
C VAL A 395 -12.97 0.63 14.22
N ASP A 396 -12.78 1.58 15.11
CA ASP A 396 -12.25 1.30 16.43
C ASP A 396 -13.32 0.67 17.36
N VAL A 397 -12.90 0.25 18.55
CA VAL A 397 -13.78 -0.38 19.52
C VAL A 397 -14.93 0.54 19.98
N GLN A 398 -14.76 1.85 19.85
CA GLN A 398 -15.77 2.87 20.21
C GLN A 398 -16.68 3.26 19.07
N GLY A 399 -16.47 2.67 17.89
CA GLY A 399 -17.27 2.91 16.69
C GLY A 399 -16.79 4.10 15.84
N ALA A 400 -15.66 4.72 16.17
CA ALA A 400 -15.10 5.77 15.33
C ALA A 400 -14.50 5.19 14.05
N MET A 401 -14.80 5.82 12.92
CA MET A 401 -14.33 5.39 11.61
C MET A 401 -13.00 6.04 11.26
N ARG A 402 -12.02 5.25 10.82
CA ARG A 402 -10.71 5.72 10.37
C ARG A 402 -10.32 5.05 9.06
N ARG A 403 -9.61 5.76 8.20
CA ARG A 403 -9.02 5.12 7.01
C ARG A 403 -7.92 4.15 7.45
N HIS A 404 -7.69 3.11 6.66
CA HIS A 404 -6.63 2.13 6.93
C HIS A 404 -5.22 2.74 6.93
N ILE A 405 -5.04 3.88 6.29
CA ILE A 405 -3.79 4.65 6.26
C ILE A 405 -4.04 6.02 6.88
N GLU A 406 -3.27 6.36 7.91
CA GLU A 406 -3.31 7.67 8.57
C GLU A 406 -1.95 8.34 8.49
N MET A 407 -1.92 9.57 8.02
CA MET A 407 -0.75 10.43 8.05
C MET A 407 -0.77 11.29 9.30
N ASN A 408 0.09 10.97 10.24
CA ASN A 408 0.29 11.72 11.48
C ASN A 408 1.29 12.84 11.24
N VAL A 409 0.89 14.08 11.50
CA VAL A 409 1.68 15.27 11.21
C VAL A 409 1.96 16.03 12.48
N LEU A 410 3.21 16.43 12.70
CA LEU A 410 3.57 17.22 13.87
C LEU A 410 2.95 18.62 13.80
N SER A 411 1.99 18.87 14.63
CA SER A 411 1.34 20.17 14.75
C SER A 411 0.87 20.38 16.18
N ASN A 412 1.23 21.53 16.75
CA ASN A 412 0.72 21.96 18.03
C ASN A 412 0.10 23.36 17.88
N PRO A 413 -1.22 23.46 17.75
CA PRO A 413 -1.91 24.73 17.60
C PRO A 413 -1.67 25.67 18.79
N GLU A 414 -1.60 25.15 20.01
CA GLU A 414 -1.39 25.95 21.23
C GLU A 414 0.06 26.45 21.34
N GLY A 415 1.02 25.65 20.88
CA GLY A 415 2.44 26.00 20.89
C GLY A 415 2.94 26.75 19.65
N GLY A 416 2.07 27.07 18.70
CA GLY A 416 2.44 27.76 17.46
C GLY A 416 3.33 26.92 16.51
N VAL A 417 3.50 25.62 16.79
CA VAL A 417 4.28 24.71 15.95
C VAL A 417 3.37 24.10 14.90
N ASN A 418 3.58 24.47 13.63
CA ASN A 418 2.92 23.81 12.50
C ASN A 418 4.00 23.21 11.59
N ARG A 419 4.05 21.89 11.53
CA ARG A 419 4.96 21.11 10.69
C ARG A 419 4.22 20.27 9.64
N ARG A 420 2.95 20.54 9.42
CA ARG A 420 2.14 19.87 8.39
C ARG A 420 2.63 20.21 7.00
N LEU A 421 2.82 21.50 6.74
CA LEU A 421 3.54 22.03 5.58
C LEU A 421 3.99 23.44 5.97
N LYS A 422 5.22 23.58 6.39
CA LYS A 422 5.80 24.87 6.68
C LYS A 422 6.57 25.35 5.47
N ILE A 423 6.17 26.51 4.95
CA ILE A 423 6.85 27.17 3.84
C ILE A 423 7.43 28.48 4.38
N TRP A 424 8.69 28.74 4.10
CA TRP A 424 9.33 30.02 4.42
C TRP A 424 10.41 30.34 3.39
N GLU A 425 10.75 31.61 3.29
CA GLU A 425 11.74 32.10 2.35
C GLU A 425 12.96 32.68 3.08
N THR A 426 14.12 32.49 2.52
CA THR A 426 15.40 33.00 3.00
C THR A 426 16.22 33.62 1.85
N GLY A 427 17.19 34.47 2.18
CA GLY A 427 18.04 35.15 1.20
C GLY A 427 17.86 36.67 1.26
N ALA A 428 18.70 37.43 0.55
CA ALA A 428 18.59 38.89 0.45
C ALA A 428 17.32 39.33 -0.29
N ASN A 429 16.89 38.53 -1.29
CA ASN A 429 15.69 38.81 -2.10
C ASN A 429 14.40 38.17 -1.55
N ALA A 430 14.42 37.66 -0.30
CA ALA A 430 13.22 37.22 0.39
C ALA A 430 12.40 38.44 0.84
N PRO A 431 11.07 38.31 1.05
CA PRO A 431 10.22 39.40 1.58
C PRO A 431 10.77 40.00 2.87
N THR A 432 11.41 39.18 3.70
CA THR A 432 12.19 39.59 4.86
C THR A 432 13.62 39.10 4.67
N PRO A 433 14.61 39.97 4.36
CA PRO A 433 15.98 39.55 4.16
C PRO A 433 16.55 38.82 5.38
N THR A 434 17.16 37.65 5.17
CA THR A 434 17.71 36.82 6.25
C THR A 434 19.25 36.74 6.20
N ASN A 435 19.85 37.04 5.06
CA ASN A 435 21.29 37.05 4.86
C ASN A 435 21.66 37.99 3.69
N GLY A 436 22.95 38.21 3.46
CA GLY A 436 23.47 39.10 2.38
C GLY A 436 23.69 38.42 1.05
N VAL A 437 23.27 37.18 0.87
CA VAL A 437 23.44 36.44 -0.40
C VAL A 437 22.32 36.83 -1.36
N ASP A 438 22.68 37.29 -2.58
CA ASP A 438 21.70 37.67 -3.61
C ASP A 438 20.96 36.45 -4.19
N ASN A 439 20.09 35.92 -3.38
CA ASN A 439 19.21 34.84 -3.76
C ASN A 439 17.87 34.91 -3.00
N ARG A 440 16.92 34.12 -3.47
CA ARG A 440 15.67 33.79 -2.77
C ARG A 440 15.52 32.28 -2.73
N VAL A 441 15.48 31.71 -1.54
CA VAL A 441 15.32 30.27 -1.31
C VAL A 441 13.97 30.05 -0.67
N THR A 442 13.10 29.33 -1.36
CA THR A 442 11.82 28.85 -0.81
C THR A 442 12.04 27.48 -0.20
N ASN A 443 11.76 27.33 1.07
CA ASN A 443 11.96 26.11 1.83
C ASN A 443 10.62 25.48 2.19
N TYR A 444 10.53 24.17 2.05
CA TYR A 444 9.39 23.32 2.42
C TYR A 444 9.81 22.36 3.53
N LEU A 445 8.96 22.18 4.52
CA LEU A 445 9.22 21.26 5.63
C LEU A 445 7.91 20.61 6.06
N THR A 446 7.93 19.29 6.09
CA THR A 446 6.86 18.46 6.68
C THR A 446 7.48 17.47 7.65
N HIS A 447 6.89 17.33 8.85
CA HIS A 447 7.17 16.23 9.76
C HIS A 447 5.97 15.29 9.73
N ALA A 448 6.10 14.17 9.05
CA ALA A 448 5.01 13.21 8.90
C ALA A 448 5.47 11.79 9.27
N GLY A 449 4.55 11.01 9.78
CA GLY A 449 4.68 9.57 9.99
C GLY A 449 3.42 8.87 9.59
N PHE A 450 3.53 7.64 9.09
CA PHE A 450 2.39 6.88 8.62
C PHE A 450 2.05 5.78 9.60
N ASP A 451 0.76 5.65 9.86
CA ASP A 451 0.19 4.61 10.71
C ASP A 451 -0.84 3.81 9.93
N TYR A 452 -0.93 2.51 10.19
CA TYR A 452 -1.71 1.58 9.41
C TYR A 452 -2.58 0.75 10.33
N PHE A 453 -3.91 0.75 10.07
CA PHE A 453 -4.91 0.12 10.92
C PHE A 453 -5.56 -1.09 10.26
N ALA A 454 -5.84 -2.11 11.08
CA ALA A 454 -6.63 -3.28 10.71
C ALA A 454 -6.14 -3.99 9.44
N LEU A 455 -4.82 -4.14 9.29
CA LEU A 455 -4.21 -4.69 8.07
C LEU A 455 -4.53 -6.16 7.82
N LYS A 456 -5.00 -6.92 8.79
CA LYS A 456 -5.53 -8.27 8.56
C LYS A 456 -6.77 -8.29 7.67
N GLN A 457 -7.42 -7.14 7.48
CA GLN A 457 -8.50 -6.97 6.52
C GLN A 457 -8.01 -6.55 5.13
N CYS A 458 -6.73 -6.28 4.96
CA CYS A 458 -6.10 -5.86 3.72
C CYS A 458 -5.34 -7.02 3.08
N GLY A 459 -5.23 -6.98 1.75
CA GLY A 459 -4.51 -7.98 0.97
C GLY A 459 -3.22 -7.43 0.36
N TYR A 460 -2.29 -8.32 0.07
CA TYR A 460 -1.01 -8.00 -0.55
C TYR A 460 -0.55 -9.11 -1.46
N PHE A 461 -0.20 -8.80 -2.71
CA PHE A 461 0.48 -9.72 -3.62
C PHE A 461 1.97 -9.42 -3.64
N PHE A 462 2.77 -10.46 -3.61
CA PHE A 462 4.22 -10.39 -3.71
C PHE A 462 4.75 -11.55 -4.53
N ASP A 463 5.91 -11.36 -5.14
CA ASP A 463 6.61 -12.38 -5.91
C ASP A 463 7.85 -12.83 -5.12
N SER A 464 7.80 -14.03 -4.56
CA SER A 464 8.91 -14.56 -3.76
C SER A 464 10.13 -14.94 -4.63
N SER A 465 9.96 -15.08 -5.94
CA SER A 465 11.07 -15.38 -6.86
C SER A 465 12.00 -14.17 -7.08
N LEU A 466 11.52 -12.96 -6.77
CA LEU A 466 12.28 -11.71 -6.90
C LEU A 466 12.86 -11.19 -5.57
N SER A 467 12.63 -11.91 -4.45
CA SER A 467 13.05 -11.51 -3.10
C SER A 467 14.48 -11.94 -2.78
#